data_322ecfda4eae0027b95bedf86c95e8a6
#
_entry.id   322ecfda4eae0027b95bedf86c95e8a6
#
_cell.length_a   1.000
_cell.length_b   1.000
_cell.length_c   1.000
_cell.angle_alpha   90.00
_cell.angle_beta   90.00
_cell.angle_gamma   90.00
#
_symmetry.space_group_name_H-M   'P 1'
#
loop_
_entity.id
_entity.type
_entity.pdbx_description
1 polymer ?
#
loop_
_entity_poly.entity_id
_entity_poly.type
_entity_poly.pdbx_seq_one_letter_code
_entity_poly.pdbx_strand_id
1 'polypeptide(L)'
;MSILFKIITNLNPSSFLKTRLFNSNNGEQPLLCSFVNNEDEEELEDFEMDFRQGNGWKKSEDFEDIIMNETENGNGLKEYSWPNGKKKKYPACSYVQRRLETGLNWITAALFIIADMAGGGVVAIPIALLNSGLLIGSLSILFIGTAFCYTAHLLGENWMTMCRRWPEVYGREHCRKPYPEMAFRALGERARFLTSCTLNVMLFGVSVVYLLLAAKITSELWASFSPSHSFGPCVMTLILAGALLPVTFLKSPQDFWWAVVSAMLTTCLAVFIILLGTLLDLPKCSSFAKQPNFTFNNYFLSIGIFFFAFGGHGVFPTIQHDMRRPRNFTRSSLFAFIAVAAMYIPLSYFGYFVYGDSLQESIISSIQTSILQQLANLLIALHCILTITIVINPLNQEVEHFIDIPHHFCWQRVIIRTFVMLAVVFIALTVPSFGPILNLMGGTCVSLISAVMPCLFYLYLHASEDKSNPKSKLEKDLPINDRPVTFVNVIKRTPKYTLLINISVIVISILCGIAATNSAFLELSTSRFSGPCYLSLSSENNKIINSVQSLHCCGTFRNISRWPDIFQCPSYEPPN
;
A
#
# COMPACT_ATOMS: atom_id res chain seq x y z
N MET A 1 15.21 -14.25 -10.84
CA MET A 1 14.88 -14.58 -9.44
C MET A 1 16.10 -14.89 -8.58
N SER A 2 17.01 -15.83 -8.95
CA SER A 2 18.22 -16.13 -8.15
C SER A 2 19.16 -14.92 -7.93
N ILE A 3 19.33 -14.07 -8.93
CA ILE A 3 20.17 -12.86 -8.84
C ILE A 3 19.49 -11.77 -7.97
N LEU A 4 18.17 -11.62 -8.08
CA LEU A 4 17.39 -10.68 -7.26
C LEU A 4 17.38 -11.11 -5.78
N PHE A 5 17.25 -12.41 -5.52
CA PHE A 5 17.31 -12.97 -4.18
C PHE A 5 18.71 -12.78 -3.54
N LYS A 6 19.79 -12.92 -4.34
CA LYS A 6 21.15 -12.62 -3.90
C LYS A 6 21.39 -11.14 -3.62
N ILE A 7 20.78 -10.23 -4.40
CA ILE A 7 20.86 -8.79 -4.16
C ILE A 7 20.11 -8.40 -2.88
N ILE A 8 18.92 -8.97 -2.66
CA ILE A 8 18.10 -8.69 -1.47
C ILE A 8 18.70 -9.33 -0.21
N THR A 9 19.24 -10.56 -0.29
CA THR A 9 19.89 -11.24 0.85
C THR A 9 21.27 -10.66 1.16
N ASN A 10 22.00 -10.12 0.19
CA ASN A 10 23.26 -9.39 0.42
C ASN A 10 23.05 -7.98 1.00
N LEU A 11 21.82 -7.47 1.03
CA LEU A 11 21.42 -6.24 1.74
C LEU A 11 21.11 -6.49 3.22
N ASN A 12 21.49 -7.66 3.76
CA ASN A 12 21.34 -7.96 5.18
C ASN A 12 22.18 -6.95 6.01
N PRO A 13 21.59 -6.21 6.96
CA PRO A 13 22.30 -5.20 7.76
C PRO A 13 23.54 -5.75 8.48
N SER A 14 23.57 -7.04 8.78
CA SER A 14 24.71 -7.70 9.42
C SER A 14 25.96 -7.81 8.54
N SER A 15 25.82 -7.86 7.20
CA SER A 15 26.97 -7.90 6.28
C SER A 15 27.58 -6.52 6.04
N PHE A 16 26.75 -5.46 6.10
CA PHE A 16 27.22 -4.07 5.97
C PHE A 16 28.06 -3.61 7.18
N LEU A 17 27.75 -4.10 8.37
CA LEU A 17 28.52 -3.85 9.59
C LEU A 17 29.84 -4.62 9.61
N LYS A 18 29.90 -5.85 9.08
CA LYS A 18 31.15 -6.64 9.00
C LYS A 18 32.19 -6.01 8.07
N THR A 19 31.80 -5.35 6.99
CA THR A 19 32.74 -4.75 6.03
C THR A 19 33.39 -3.45 6.58
N ARG A 20 32.77 -2.76 7.53
CA ARG A 20 33.38 -1.58 8.21
C ARG A 20 34.31 -1.95 9.37
N LEU A 21 34.20 -3.15 9.93
CA LEU A 21 35.04 -3.58 11.06
C LEU A 21 36.46 -4.04 10.67
N PHE A 22 36.70 -4.31 9.38
CA PHE A 22 38.01 -4.86 8.95
C PHE A 22 39.03 -3.82 8.49
N ASN A 23 38.73 -2.51 8.51
CA ASN A 23 39.65 -1.49 8.01
C ASN A 23 39.99 -0.39 9.04
N SER A 24 40.12 -0.73 10.31
CA SER A 24 40.61 0.18 11.34
C SER A 24 41.84 -0.43 12.04
N ASN A 25 42.98 -0.26 11.42
CA ASN A 25 44.31 -0.40 12.06
C ASN A 25 44.62 0.87 12.86
N ASN A 26 43.97 1.09 13.99
CA ASN A 26 44.50 1.94 15.06
C ASN A 26 43.70 1.62 16.33
N GLY A 27 44.42 1.17 17.36
CA GLY A 27 44.03 0.56 18.62
C GLY A 27 43.04 1.30 19.55
N GLU A 28 41.92 1.78 19.05
CA GLU A 28 40.80 2.27 19.85
C GLU A 28 39.61 1.33 19.63
N GLN A 29 39.16 0.69 20.70
CA GLN A 29 37.97 -0.17 20.69
C GLN A 29 36.74 0.64 20.27
N PRO A 30 36.03 0.26 19.21
CA PRO A 30 34.74 0.88 18.89
C PRO A 30 33.72 0.48 19.94
N LEU A 31 32.94 1.44 20.43
CA LEU A 31 31.71 1.20 21.21
C LEU A 31 30.73 0.41 20.31
N LEU A 32 30.82 -0.92 20.40
CA LEU A 32 29.87 -1.83 19.77
C LEU A 32 28.59 -1.81 20.60
N CYS A 33 27.53 -1.21 20.09
CA CYS A 33 26.18 -1.67 20.42
C CYS A 33 26.05 -3.09 19.86
N SER A 34 26.34 -4.10 20.68
CA SER A 34 26.16 -5.50 20.31
C SER A 34 24.67 -5.76 20.13
N PHE A 35 24.30 -6.10 18.90
CA PHE A 35 22.99 -6.72 18.63
C PHE A 35 22.94 -8.01 19.44
N VAL A 36 21.83 -8.22 20.15
CA VAL A 36 21.48 -9.52 20.74
C VAL A 36 21.48 -10.53 19.61
N ASN A 37 22.27 -11.57 19.69
CA ASN A 37 22.32 -12.64 18.69
C ASN A 37 20.98 -13.39 18.69
N ASN A 38 20.63 -14.03 17.56
CA ASN A 38 19.42 -14.85 17.44
C ASN A 38 19.30 -15.93 18.54
N GLU A 39 20.42 -16.43 19.05
CA GLU A 39 20.46 -17.41 20.15
C GLU A 39 19.95 -16.85 21.48
N ASP A 40 20.20 -15.55 21.76
CA ASP A 40 19.67 -14.89 22.97
C ASP A 40 18.14 -14.62 22.84
N GLU A 41 17.59 -14.53 21.62
CA GLU A 41 16.15 -14.41 21.38
C GLU A 41 15.42 -15.76 21.60
N GLU A 42 16.01 -16.88 21.22
CA GLU A 42 15.46 -18.23 21.48
C GLU A 42 15.46 -18.55 22.98
N GLU A 43 16.54 -18.23 23.71
CA GLU A 43 16.56 -18.39 25.19
C GLU A 43 15.48 -17.54 25.90
N LEU A 44 15.13 -16.37 25.35
CA LEU A 44 14.04 -15.54 25.87
C LEU A 44 12.66 -16.09 25.53
N GLU A 45 12.48 -16.75 24.36
CA GLU A 45 11.24 -17.43 23.99
C GLU A 45 11.02 -18.72 24.80
N ASP A 46 12.08 -19.48 25.04
CA ASP A 46 12.01 -20.67 25.90
C ASP A 46 11.68 -20.32 27.35
N PHE A 47 12.20 -19.19 27.86
CA PHE A 47 11.85 -18.66 29.17
C PHE A 47 10.39 -18.21 29.26
N GLU A 48 9.82 -17.56 28.22
CA GLU A 48 8.40 -17.20 28.17
C GLU A 48 7.48 -18.43 28.07
N MET A 49 7.90 -19.52 27.41
CA MET A 49 7.15 -20.78 27.37
C MET A 49 7.17 -21.50 28.73
N ASP A 50 8.29 -21.54 29.40
CA ASP A 50 8.42 -22.11 30.76
C ASP A 50 7.59 -21.33 31.80
N PHE A 51 7.49 -20.00 31.62
CA PHE A 51 6.69 -19.12 32.49
C PHE A 51 5.18 -19.31 32.26
N ARG A 52 4.75 -19.67 31.05
CA ARG A 52 3.33 -19.98 30.74
C ARG A 52 2.88 -21.36 31.19
N GLN A 53 3.78 -22.30 31.39
CA GLN A 53 3.47 -23.66 31.84
C GLN A 53 3.54 -23.84 33.37
N GLY A 54 4.16 -22.92 34.12
CA GLY A 54 4.26 -22.93 35.55
C GLY A 54 3.17 -22.13 36.24
N ASN A 55 2.24 -22.83 36.88
CA ASN A 55 1.20 -22.39 37.81
C ASN A 55 1.30 -20.95 38.40
N GLY A 56 0.38 -20.10 37.93
CA GLY A 56 -0.30 -19.13 38.78
C GLY A 56 0.55 -18.01 39.40
N TRP A 57 0.85 -16.98 38.60
CA TRP A 57 1.23 -15.66 39.14
C TRP A 57 0.19 -14.61 38.73
N LYS A 58 -0.16 -13.76 39.70
CA LYS A 58 -1.10 -12.66 39.56
C LYS A 58 -0.43 -11.47 38.87
N LYS A 59 -1.19 -10.83 37.93
CA LYS A 59 -1.10 -9.44 37.44
C LYS A 59 0.26 -8.70 37.38
N SER A 60 0.45 -8.13 36.24
CA SER A 60 1.29 -7.06 35.69
C SER A 60 2.09 -6.08 36.60
N GLU A 61 1.92 -6.05 37.88
CA GLU A 61 2.68 -5.19 38.83
C GLU A 61 4.05 -5.78 39.15
N ASP A 62 4.21 -7.11 39.10
CA ASP A 62 5.47 -7.78 39.48
C ASP A 62 6.58 -7.66 38.42
N PHE A 63 6.23 -7.29 37.19
CA PHE A 63 7.20 -7.13 36.09
C PHE A 63 7.90 -5.76 36.09
N GLU A 64 7.23 -4.73 36.59
CA GLU A 64 7.86 -3.41 36.82
C GLU A 64 8.83 -3.47 38.03
N ASP A 65 8.55 -4.28 39.04
CA ASP A 65 9.44 -4.44 40.22
C ASP A 65 10.73 -5.22 39.90
N ILE A 66 10.73 -6.10 38.88
CA ILE A 66 11.96 -6.81 38.43
C ILE A 66 12.92 -5.86 37.68
N ILE A 67 12.39 -4.80 37.06
CA ILE A 67 13.20 -3.77 36.36
C ILE A 67 13.76 -2.73 37.34
N MET A 68 13.20 -2.58 38.54
CA MET A 68 13.57 -1.53 39.51
C MET A 68 14.79 -1.83 40.39
N ASN A 69 15.39 -3.01 40.33
CA ASN A 69 16.67 -3.28 41.00
C ASN A 69 17.87 -3.01 40.08
N GLU A 70 17.91 -1.80 39.50
CA GLU A 70 19.06 -1.32 38.71
C GLU A 70 20.17 -0.86 39.66
N THR A 71 21.26 -1.61 39.77
CA THR A 71 22.51 -1.09 40.32
C THR A 71 23.43 -0.62 39.22
N GLU A 72 23.59 0.68 39.09
CA GLU A 72 24.54 1.29 38.18
C GLU A 72 25.95 1.17 38.74
N ASN A 73 26.77 0.29 38.15
CA ASN A 73 28.21 0.25 38.44
C ASN A 73 28.96 1.22 37.52
N GLY A 74 29.93 1.96 38.05
CA GLY A 74 30.63 3.05 37.37
C GLY A 74 31.33 2.76 36.02
N ASN A 75 31.05 1.62 35.38
CA ASN A 75 31.60 1.21 34.10
C ASN A 75 30.57 1.27 32.95
N GLY A 76 29.39 1.88 33.14
CA GLY A 76 28.37 1.99 32.07
C GLY A 76 27.72 0.66 31.67
N LEU A 77 27.81 -0.36 32.50
CA LEU A 77 27.15 -1.66 32.33
C LEU A 77 26.00 -1.78 33.34
N LYS A 78 24.81 -2.11 32.88
CA LYS A 78 23.66 -2.43 33.70
C LYS A 78 23.63 -3.92 34.01
N GLU A 79 23.54 -4.31 35.26
CA GLU A 79 23.46 -5.70 35.71
C GLU A 79 22.01 -6.08 36.00
N TYR A 80 21.53 -7.09 35.29
CA TYR A 80 20.17 -7.63 35.44
C TYR A 80 20.26 -8.97 36.17
N SER A 81 19.51 -9.15 37.27
CA SER A 81 19.40 -10.40 37.99
C SER A 81 18.06 -11.07 37.74
N TRP A 82 18.11 -12.33 37.33
CA TRP A 82 16.93 -13.15 37.08
C TRP A 82 16.48 -13.87 38.34
N PRO A 83 15.17 -14.25 38.46
CA PRO A 83 14.67 -14.97 39.62
C PRO A 83 15.38 -16.31 39.90
N ASN A 84 16.06 -16.89 38.93
CA ASN A 84 16.86 -18.12 39.03
C ASN A 84 18.31 -17.87 39.45
N GLY A 85 18.68 -16.66 39.88
CA GLY A 85 20.02 -16.30 40.37
C GLY A 85 21.05 -16.07 39.24
N LYS A 86 20.69 -16.18 37.96
CA LYS A 86 21.59 -15.84 36.85
C LYS A 86 21.70 -14.33 36.72
N LYS A 87 22.92 -13.81 36.60
CA LYS A 87 23.21 -12.39 36.40
C LYS A 87 23.86 -12.21 35.04
N LYS A 88 23.31 -11.36 34.19
CA LYS A 88 23.94 -10.94 32.92
C LYS A 88 24.18 -9.44 32.92
N LYS A 89 25.32 -9.00 32.43
CA LYS A 89 25.68 -7.58 32.26
C LYS A 89 25.52 -7.17 30.82
N TYR A 90 24.74 -6.14 30.60
CA TYR A 90 24.52 -5.55 29.28
C TYR A 90 25.03 -4.10 29.27
N PRO A 91 25.59 -3.61 28.13
CA PRO A 91 25.95 -2.20 28.03
C PRO A 91 24.70 -1.33 28.18
N ALA A 92 24.85 -0.16 28.82
CA ALA A 92 23.76 0.78 29.10
C ALA A 92 23.01 1.28 27.83
N CYS A 93 23.52 0.94 26.64
CA CYS A 93 22.93 1.23 25.33
C CYS A 93 22.01 0.13 24.79
N SER A 94 21.61 -0.87 25.59
CA SER A 94 20.64 -1.86 25.13
C SER A 94 19.28 -1.19 24.93
N TYR A 95 18.95 -0.98 23.68
CA TYR A 95 17.63 -0.51 23.24
C TYR A 95 16.60 -1.57 23.60
N VAL A 96 15.82 -1.33 24.65
CA VAL A 96 14.65 -2.17 24.95
C VAL A 96 13.58 -1.85 23.92
N GLN A 97 13.52 -2.67 22.89
CA GLN A 97 12.47 -2.61 21.89
C GLN A 97 11.13 -2.82 22.59
N ARG A 98 10.19 -1.87 22.43
CA ARG A 98 8.83 -2.01 22.93
C ARG A 98 8.23 -3.29 22.36
N ARG A 99 7.98 -4.26 23.19
CA ARG A 99 7.17 -5.43 22.89
C ARG A 99 5.72 -5.07 23.17
N LEU A 100 4.90 -5.02 22.13
CA LEU A 100 3.45 -4.95 22.30
C LEU A 100 2.98 -6.38 22.60
N GLU A 101 2.57 -6.68 23.82
CA GLU A 101 2.04 -8.01 24.18
C GLU A 101 0.89 -8.47 23.28
N THR A 102 0.10 -7.53 22.76
CA THR A 102 -1.09 -7.75 21.91
C THR A 102 -0.90 -7.32 20.46
N GLY A 103 0.33 -7.04 20.00
CA GLY A 103 0.61 -6.52 18.65
C GLY A 103 0.49 -7.57 17.54
N LEU A 104 0.51 -7.09 16.28
CA LEU A 104 0.40 -7.94 15.09
C LEU A 104 1.63 -8.85 14.93
N ASN A 105 1.39 -10.12 14.62
CA ASN A 105 2.44 -11.04 14.17
C ASN A 105 2.88 -10.66 12.75
N TRP A 106 4.08 -11.04 12.32
CA TRP A 106 4.62 -10.73 11.00
C TRP A 106 3.77 -11.31 9.85
N ILE A 107 3.15 -12.49 10.02
CA ILE A 107 2.23 -13.06 9.04
C ILE A 107 0.95 -12.21 8.94
N THR A 108 0.36 -11.84 10.08
CA THR A 108 -0.83 -10.98 10.10
C THR A 108 -0.53 -9.61 9.49
N ALA A 109 0.64 -9.03 9.78
CA ALA A 109 1.07 -7.78 9.14
C ALA A 109 1.21 -7.94 7.63
N ALA A 110 1.76 -9.06 7.14
CA ALA A 110 1.82 -9.35 5.71
C ALA A 110 0.42 -9.46 5.07
N LEU A 111 -0.54 -10.09 5.75
CA LEU A 111 -1.92 -10.16 5.27
C LEU A 111 -2.59 -8.78 5.18
N PHE A 112 -2.30 -7.88 6.14
CA PHE A 112 -2.78 -6.49 6.09
C PHE A 112 -2.18 -5.73 4.90
N ILE A 113 -0.87 -5.91 4.63
CA ILE A 113 -0.19 -5.31 3.47
C ILE A 113 -0.79 -5.84 2.15
N ILE A 114 -1.06 -7.16 2.05
CA ILE A 114 -1.70 -7.76 0.88
C ILE A 114 -3.11 -7.18 0.69
N ALA A 115 -3.89 -7.08 1.76
CA ALA A 115 -5.25 -6.55 1.70
C ALA A 115 -5.30 -5.08 1.22
N ASP A 116 -4.31 -4.27 1.61
CA ASP A 116 -4.21 -2.88 1.20
C ASP A 116 -3.80 -2.75 -0.28
N MET A 117 -2.83 -3.54 -0.75
CA MET A 117 -2.37 -3.51 -2.15
C MET A 117 -3.34 -4.21 -3.11
N ALA A 118 -3.85 -5.38 -2.74
CA ALA A 118 -4.70 -6.22 -3.61
C ALA A 118 -6.16 -5.74 -3.66
N GLY A 119 -6.37 -4.47 -3.95
CA GLY A 119 -7.68 -3.83 -4.06
C GLY A 119 -8.12 -3.57 -5.50
N GLY A 120 -8.51 -2.32 -5.78
CA GLY A 120 -8.97 -1.89 -7.11
C GLY A 120 -7.96 -2.12 -8.24
N GLY A 121 -6.66 -2.16 -7.92
CA GLY A 121 -5.61 -2.47 -8.87
C GLY A 121 -5.68 -3.87 -9.47
N VAL A 122 -6.13 -4.88 -8.73
CA VAL A 122 -6.23 -6.29 -9.19
C VAL A 122 -6.99 -6.41 -10.49
N VAL A 123 -8.16 -5.78 -10.57
CA VAL A 123 -9.05 -5.91 -11.75
C VAL A 123 -8.58 -5.09 -12.95
N ALA A 124 -7.74 -4.06 -12.71
CA ALA A 124 -7.23 -3.16 -13.74
C ALA A 124 -5.83 -3.52 -14.27
N ILE A 125 -5.06 -4.34 -13.55
CA ILE A 125 -3.68 -4.65 -13.94
C ILE A 125 -3.57 -5.41 -15.29
N PRO A 126 -4.52 -6.28 -15.69
CA PRO A 126 -4.49 -6.92 -17.00
C PRO A 126 -4.59 -5.92 -18.15
N ILE A 127 -5.43 -4.89 -18.03
CA ILE A 127 -5.54 -3.85 -19.06
C ILE A 127 -4.28 -2.98 -19.13
N ALA A 128 -3.60 -2.78 -18.01
CA ALA A 128 -2.31 -2.10 -17.99
C ALA A 128 -1.23 -2.90 -18.75
N LEU A 129 -1.18 -4.23 -18.56
CA LEU A 129 -0.28 -5.07 -19.34
C LEU A 129 -0.61 -5.01 -20.84
N LEU A 130 -1.88 -5.06 -21.20
CA LEU A 130 -2.32 -4.98 -22.60
C LEU A 130 -1.88 -3.65 -23.24
N ASN A 131 -2.14 -2.53 -22.58
CA ASN A 131 -1.83 -1.20 -23.09
C ASN A 131 -0.32 -0.93 -23.19
N SER A 132 0.49 -1.56 -22.34
CA SER A 132 1.96 -1.43 -22.35
C SER A 132 2.67 -2.44 -23.24
N GLY A 133 1.94 -3.43 -23.76
CA GLY A 133 2.50 -4.55 -24.51
C GLY A 133 3.19 -5.58 -23.63
N LEU A 134 3.28 -6.82 -24.10
CA LEU A 134 3.71 -7.96 -23.28
C LEU A 134 5.11 -7.76 -22.70
N LEU A 135 6.11 -7.44 -23.52
CA LEU A 135 7.50 -7.35 -23.07
C LEU A 135 7.71 -6.15 -22.13
N ILE A 136 7.33 -4.96 -22.62
CA ILE A 136 7.56 -3.70 -21.87
C ILE A 136 6.72 -3.69 -20.59
N GLY A 137 5.46 -4.15 -20.66
CA GLY A 137 4.58 -4.24 -19.51
C GLY A 137 5.07 -5.24 -18.46
N SER A 138 5.55 -6.42 -18.89
CA SER A 138 6.12 -7.42 -17.95
C SER A 138 7.37 -6.89 -17.25
N LEU A 139 8.26 -6.22 -17.99
CA LEU A 139 9.43 -5.58 -17.39
C LEU A 139 9.03 -4.44 -16.44
N SER A 140 8.00 -3.68 -16.77
CA SER A 140 7.48 -2.61 -15.92
C SER A 140 6.87 -3.14 -14.63
N ILE A 141 6.05 -4.20 -14.68
CA ILE A 141 5.49 -4.87 -13.49
C ILE A 141 6.61 -5.34 -12.56
N LEU A 142 7.62 -6.00 -13.13
CA LEU A 142 8.75 -6.53 -12.36
C LEU A 142 9.59 -5.40 -11.74
N PHE A 143 9.90 -4.36 -12.53
CA PHE A 143 10.70 -3.22 -12.08
C PHE A 143 9.97 -2.42 -11.00
N ILE A 144 8.70 -2.06 -11.22
CA ILE A 144 7.89 -1.29 -10.27
C ILE A 144 7.65 -2.11 -8.99
N GLY A 145 7.26 -3.37 -9.12
CA GLY A 145 7.08 -4.25 -7.96
C GLY A 145 8.35 -4.39 -7.12
N THR A 146 9.52 -4.51 -7.76
CA THR A 146 10.81 -4.58 -7.06
C THR A 146 11.18 -3.23 -6.43
N ALA A 147 10.99 -2.12 -7.14
CA ALA A 147 11.29 -0.79 -6.64
C ALA A 147 10.40 -0.44 -5.43
N PHE A 148 9.11 -0.75 -5.49
CA PHE A 148 8.18 -0.51 -4.38
C PHE A 148 8.43 -1.45 -3.20
N CYS A 149 8.80 -2.70 -3.41
CA CYS A 149 9.27 -3.59 -2.35
C CYS A 149 10.53 -3.04 -1.66
N TYR A 150 11.47 -2.49 -2.42
CA TYR A 150 12.64 -1.82 -1.88
C TYR A 150 12.29 -0.58 -1.08
N THR A 151 11.40 0.28 -1.58
CA THR A 151 10.98 1.49 -0.84
C THR A 151 10.15 1.16 0.41
N ALA A 152 9.38 0.07 0.41
CA ALA A 152 8.73 -0.45 1.61
C ALA A 152 9.74 -0.89 2.67
N HIS A 153 10.83 -1.57 2.26
CA HIS A 153 11.94 -1.88 3.18
C HIS A 153 12.58 -0.61 3.75
N LEU A 154 12.88 0.39 2.91
CA LEU A 154 13.43 1.67 3.37
C LEU A 154 12.51 2.36 4.38
N LEU A 155 11.20 2.31 4.13
CA LEU A 155 10.22 2.89 5.04
C LEU A 155 10.24 2.21 6.41
N GLY A 156 10.39 0.88 6.41
CA GLY A 156 10.59 0.10 7.63
C GLY A 156 11.85 0.48 8.39
N GLU A 157 12.98 0.64 7.69
CA GLU A 157 14.24 1.08 8.29
C GLU A 157 14.16 2.52 8.82
N ASN A 158 13.44 3.41 8.12
CA ASN A 158 13.19 4.77 8.59
C ASN A 158 12.49 4.79 9.95
N TRP A 159 11.44 3.97 10.11
CA TRP A 159 10.74 3.83 11.38
C TRP A 159 11.64 3.29 12.48
N MET A 160 12.41 2.24 12.21
CA MET A 160 13.37 1.68 13.16
C MET A 160 14.45 2.68 13.56
N THR A 161 14.92 3.50 12.63
CA THR A 161 15.88 4.59 12.92
C THR A 161 15.26 5.64 13.83
N MET A 162 14.01 6.01 13.61
CA MET A 162 13.29 6.94 14.49
C MET A 162 13.12 6.38 15.90
N CYS A 163 12.66 5.15 16.03
CA CYS A 163 12.51 4.48 17.33
C CYS A 163 13.85 4.39 18.10
N ARG A 164 14.96 4.17 17.38
CA ARG A 164 16.30 4.09 17.97
C ARG A 164 16.82 5.46 18.41
N ARG A 165 16.56 6.52 17.64
CA ARG A 165 17.08 7.87 17.91
C ARG A 165 16.26 8.65 18.94
N TRP A 166 14.96 8.44 18.96
CA TRP A 166 14.03 9.11 19.88
C TRP A 166 13.15 8.08 20.59
N PRO A 167 13.76 7.19 21.42
CA PRO A 167 13.04 6.09 22.06
C PRO A 167 11.95 6.57 23.02
N GLU A 168 12.13 7.73 23.65
CA GLU A 168 11.15 8.29 24.57
C GLU A 168 9.86 8.76 23.86
N VAL A 169 10.00 9.23 22.61
CA VAL A 169 8.86 9.71 21.81
C VAL A 169 8.18 8.58 21.05
N TYR A 170 8.99 7.71 20.39
CA TYR A 170 8.44 6.69 19.47
C TYR A 170 8.54 5.26 20.00
N GLY A 171 9.29 5.05 21.09
CA GLY A 171 9.43 3.74 21.73
C GLY A 171 8.40 3.46 22.82
N ARG A 172 7.92 4.49 23.53
CA ARG A 172 7.01 4.38 24.68
C ARG A 172 5.58 4.80 24.36
N GLU A 173 5.38 5.80 23.55
CA GLU A 173 4.08 6.38 23.25
C GLU A 173 3.53 5.90 21.90
N HIS A 174 2.20 5.80 21.81
CA HIS A 174 1.54 5.47 20.55
C HIS A 174 1.63 6.65 19.57
N CYS A 175 2.31 6.44 18.45
CA CYS A 175 2.42 7.43 17.39
C CYS A 175 1.23 7.34 16.45
N ARG A 176 0.35 8.34 16.50
CA ARG A 176 -0.89 8.35 15.71
C ARG A 176 -0.65 8.52 14.21
N LYS A 177 0.43 9.22 13.81
CA LYS A 177 0.74 9.58 12.42
C LYS A 177 2.18 9.25 12.05
N PRO A 178 2.57 7.97 11.98
CA PRO A 178 3.99 7.60 11.81
C PRO A 178 4.60 8.15 10.53
N TYR A 179 3.86 8.15 9.41
CA TYR A 179 4.36 8.59 8.11
C TYR A 179 4.69 10.10 8.08
N PRO A 180 3.78 11.04 8.46
CA PRO A 180 4.10 12.45 8.58
C PRO A 180 5.20 12.76 9.61
N GLU A 181 5.32 11.98 10.68
CA GLU A 181 6.39 12.13 11.67
C GLU A 181 7.77 11.79 11.08
N MET A 182 7.85 10.77 10.20
CA MET A 182 9.08 10.52 9.43
C MET A 182 9.47 11.70 8.58
N ALA A 183 8.51 12.35 7.90
CA ALA A 183 8.75 13.54 7.11
C ALA A 183 9.26 14.70 7.98
N PHE A 184 8.70 14.87 9.18
CA PHE A 184 9.13 15.87 10.14
C PHE A 184 10.60 15.67 10.56
N ARG A 185 10.94 14.47 10.99
CA ARG A 185 12.31 14.15 11.44
C ARG A 185 13.35 14.20 10.31
N ALA A 186 12.93 13.86 9.08
CA ALA A 186 13.82 13.88 7.92
C ALA A 186 14.03 15.30 7.35
N LEU A 187 12.94 16.05 7.15
CA LEU A 187 12.92 17.26 6.32
C LEU A 187 12.30 18.49 7.01
N GLY A 188 11.74 18.33 8.22
CA GLY A 188 11.17 19.40 9.02
C GLY A 188 9.66 19.62 8.82
N GLU A 189 9.11 20.65 9.49
CA GLU A 189 7.66 20.89 9.63
C GLU A 189 6.93 21.09 8.29
N ARG A 190 7.55 21.76 7.32
CA ARG A 190 6.94 21.97 6.00
C ARG A 190 6.71 20.65 5.27
N ALA A 191 7.69 19.73 5.36
CA ALA A 191 7.57 18.40 4.76
C ALA A 191 6.49 17.56 5.46
N ARG A 192 6.39 17.65 6.78
CA ARG A 192 5.28 17.02 7.55
C ARG A 192 3.93 17.45 7.03
N PHE A 193 3.72 18.76 6.88
CA PHE A 193 2.45 19.29 6.36
C PHE A 193 2.16 18.82 4.93
N LEU A 194 3.13 18.96 4.01
CA LEU A 194 2.98 18.52 2.62
C LEU A 194 2.70 17.02 2.53
N THR A 195 3.41 16.20 3.29
CA THR A 195 3.20 14.75 3.31
C THR A 195 1.82 14.39 3.85
N SER A 196 1.36 15.06 4.92
CA SER A 196 0.00 14.87 5.45
C SER A 196 -1.06 15.25 4.41
N CYS A 197 -0.91 16.39 3.72
CA CYS A 197 -1.82 16.78 2.65
C CYS A 197 -1.85 15.77 1.51
N THR A 198 -0.67 15.28 1.06
CA THR A 198 -0.58 14.28 -0.01
C THR A 198 -1.25 12.96 0.39
N LEU A 199 -1.05 12.50 1.63
CA LEU A 199 -1.72 11.31 2.17
C LEU A 199 -3.24 11.49 2.19
N ASN A 200 -3.75 12.64 2.62
CA ASN A 200 -5.18 12.90 2.67
C ASN A 200 -5.81 12.95 1.28
N VAL A 201 -5.14 13.59 0.31
CA VAL A 201 -5.57 13.57 -1.10
C VAL A 201 -5.56 12.15 -1.66
N MET A 202 -4.53 11.34 -1.31
CA MET A 202 -4.46 9.93 -1.70
C MET A 202 -5.64 9.13 -1.12
N LEU A 203 -5.91 9.22 0.19
CA LEU A 203 -7.01 8.51 0.84
C LEU A 203 -8.38 8.94 0.27
N PHE A 204 -8.54 10.22 -0.02
CA PHE A 204 -9.74 10.74 -0.67
C PHE A 204 -9.92 10.13 -2.07
N GLY A 205 -8.88 10.19 -2.92
CA GLY A 205 -8.93 9.64 -4.27
C GLY A 205 -9.14 8.12 -4.30
N VAL A 206 -8.49 7.39 -3.39
CA VAL A 206 -8.69 5.94 -3.22
C VAL A 206 -10.14 5.65 -2.82
N SER A 207 -10.75 6.43 -1.92
CA SER A 207 -12.16 6.29 -1.56
C SER A 207 -13.09 6.50 -2.77
N VAL A 208 -12.79 7.48 -3.64
CA VAL A 208 -13.53 7.70 -4.90
C VAL A 208 -13.40 6.50 -5.83
N VAL A 209 -12.18 5.98 -6.05
CA VAL A 209 -11.94 4.80 -6.90
C VAL A 209 -12.72 3.58 -6.43
N TYR A 210 -12.67 3.29 -5.13
CA TYR A 210 -13.39 2.14 -4.56
C TYR A 210 -14.91 2.31 -4.64
N LEU A 211 -15.43 3.52 -4.43
CA LEU A 211 -16.87 3.79 -4.55
C LEU A 211 -17.35 3.60 -6.00
N LEU A 212 -16.59 4.11 -6.98
CA LEU A 212 -16.89 3.94 -8.41
C LEU A 212 -16.84 2.48 -8.84
N LEU A 213 -15.80 1.76 -8.41
CA LEU A 213 -15.65 0.34 -8.74
C LEU A 213 -16.77 -0.48 -8.11
N ALA A 214 -17.08 -0.25 -6.82
CA ALA A 214 -18.19 -0.91 -6.14
C ALA A 214 -19.53 -0.62 -6.84
N ALA A 215 -19.80 0.63 -7.21
CA ALA A 215 -21.03 1.03 -7.87
C ALA A 215 -21.18 0.38 -9.25
N LYS A 216 -20.11 0.38 -10.07
CA LYS A 216 -20.09 -0.26 -11.37
C LYS A 216 -20.39 -1.76 -11.25
N ILE A 217 -19.62 -2.45 -10.42
CA ILE A 217 -19.74 -3.91 -10.23
C ILE A 217 -21.12 -4.28 -9.66
N THR A 218 -21.60 -3.54 -8.66
CA THR A 218 -22.93 -3.81 -8.07
C THR A 218 -24.06 -3.52 -9.05
N SER A 219 -23.92 -2.51 -9.91
CA SER A 219 -24.87 -2.22 -11.00
C SER A 219 -24.92 -3.38 -12.03
N GLU A 220 -23.75 -3.90 -12.45
CA GLU A 220 -23.66 -5.06 -13.35
C GLU A 220 -24.29 -6.32 -12.69
N LEU A 221 -24.01 -6.54 -11.40
CA LEU A 221 -24.58 -7.64 -10.62
C LEU A 221 -26.11 -7.52 -10.53
N TRP A 222 -26.62 -6.34 -10.21
CA TRP A 222 -28.06 -6.07 -10.12
C TRP A 222 -28.77 -6.29 -11.45
N ALA A 223 -28.21 -5.79 -12.55
CA ALA A 223 -28.75 -5.95 -13.90
C ALA A 223 -28.87 -7.42 -14.32
N SER A 224 -27.95 -8.27 -13.82
CA SER A 224 -28.01 -9.73 -14.05
C SER A 224 -29.19 -10.41 -13.34
N PHE A 225 -29.55 -9.95 -12.14
CA PHE A 225 -30.68 -10.52 -11.39
C PHE A 225 -32.03 -9.93 -11.77
N SER A 226 -32.09 -8.66 -12.16
CA SER A 226 -33.32 -7.93 -12.47
C SER A 226 -33.15 -7.09 -13.76
N PRO A 227 -33.20 -7.71 -14.93
CA PRO A 227 -33.00 -7.00 -16.21
C PRO A 227 -34.05 -5.92 -16.48
N SER A 228 -35.29 -6.10 -15.96
CA SER A 228 -36.39 -5.14 -16.13
C SER A 228 -36.28 -3.87 -15.29
N HIS A 229 -35.48 -3.90 -14.21
CA HIS A 229 -35.30 -2.78 -13.28
C HIS A 229 -33.81 -2.59 -12.96
N SER A 230 -33.01 -2.33 -13.99
CA SER A 230 -31.57 -2.09 -13.82
C SER A 230 -31.31 -0.65 -13.39
N PHE A 231 -30.56 -0.49 -12.29
CA PHE A 231 -30.03 0.81 -11.90
C PHE A 231 -28.68 1.06 -12.55
N GLY A 232 -28.53 2.20 -13.22
CA GLY A 232 -27.24 2.61 -13.78
C GLY A 232 -26.20 2.85 -12.68
N PRO A 233 -24.89 2.84 -13.05
CA PRO A 233 -23.79 3.05 -12.09
C PRO A 233 -23.91 4.35 -11.29
N CYS A 234 -24.46 5.41 -11.88
CA CYS A 234 -24.69 6.70 -11.22
C CYS A 234 -25.67 6.60 -10.03
N VAL A 235 -26.80 5.93 -10.24
CA VAL A 235 -27.79 5.71 -9.18
C VAL A 235 -27.23 4.76 -8.12
N MET A 236 -26.52 3.72 -8.54
CA MET A 236 -25.89 2.76 -7.64
C MET A 236 -24.83 3.44 -6.75
N THR A 237 -24.10 4.42 -7.27
CA THR A 237 -23.16 5.23 -6.46
C THR A 237 -23.87 5.94 -5.30
N LEU A 238 -25.03 6.54 -5.55
CA LEU A 238 -25.83 7.21 -4.51
C LEU A 238 -26.37 6.22 -3.47
N ILE A 239 -26.88 5.06 -3.93
CA ILE A 239 -27.41 4.00 -3.05
C ILE A 239 -26.30 3.48 -2.12
N LEU A 240 -25.14 3.13 -2.69
CA LEU A 240 -24.01 2.62 -1.90
C LEU A 240 -23.46 3.67 -0.94
N ALA A 241 -23.32 4.92 -1.37
CA ALA A 241 -22.86 5.98 -0.49
C ALA A 241 -23.81 6.22 0.69
N GLY A 242 -25.14 6.21 0.43
CA GLY A 242 -26.16 6.29 1.48
C GLY A 242 -26.12 5.12 2.46
N ALA A 243 -25.91 3.89 1.95
CA ALA A 243 -25.79 2.70 2.79
C ALA A 243 -24.49 2.67 3.62
N LEU A 244 -23.37 3.22 3.07
CA LEU A 244 -22.08 3.29 3.75
C LEU A 244 -21.99 4.42 4.76
N LEU A 245 -22.75 5.50 4.58
CA LEU A 245 -22.67 6.69 5.43
C LEU A 245 -22.81 6.37 6.93
N PRO A 246 -23.78 5.59 7.42
CA PRO A 246 -23.87 5.23 8.83
C PRO A 246 -22.62 4.50 9.36
N VAL A 247 -22.00 3.66 8.52
CA VAL A 247 -20.82 2.89 8.89
C VAL A 247 -19.61 3.83 9.09
N THR A 248 -19.54 4.94 8.34
CA THR A 248 -18.46 5.92 8.50
C THR A 248 -18.52 6.65 9.85
N PHE A 249 -19.64 6.65 10.56
CA PHE A 249 -19.77 7.26 11.89
C PHE A 249 -19.13 6.43 13.00
N LEU A 250 -18.79 5.17 12.77
CA LEU A 250 -18.15 4.28 13.74
C LEU A 250 -16.76 4.76 14.13
N LYS A 251 -16.35 4.47 15.35
CA LYS A 251 -15.33 5.24 16.08
C LYS A 251 -13.88 4.91 15.72
N SER A 252 -13.54 3.66 15.39
CA SER A 252 -12.13 3.26 15.28
C SER A 252 -11.86 2.14 14.27
N PRO A 253 -10.79 2.26 13.45
CA PRO A 253 -10.35 1.17 12.58
C PRO A 253 -9.80 -0.04 13.35
N GLN A 254 -9.34 0.15 14.60
CA GLN A 254 -8.75 -0.92 15.40
C GLN A 254 -9.72 -2.07 15.68
N ASP A 255 -11.03 -1.77 15.69
CA ASP A 255 -12.08 -2.77 15.91
C ASP A 255 -12.43 -3.54 14.61
N PHE A 256 -11.89 -3.13 13.46
CA PHE A 256 -12.22 -3.68 12.13
C PHE A 256 -11.17 -4.64 11.54
N TRP A 257 -10.26 -5.21 12.36
CA TRP A 257 -9.28 -6.17 11.84
C TRP A 257 -9.93 -7.33 11.06
N TRP A 258 -11.10 -7.78 11.47
CA TRP A 258 -11.89 -8.79 10.77
C TRP A 258 -12.32 -8.33 9.37
N ALA A 259 -12.61 -7.03 9.17
CA ALA A 259 -12.98 -6.48 7.88
C ALA A 259 -11.77 -6.52 6.90
N VAL A 260 -10.57 -6.23 7.38
CA VAL A 260 -9.32 -6.33 6.59
C VAL A 260 -9.07 -7.78 6.18
N VAL A 261 -9.19 -8.72 7.11
CA VAL A 261 -9.02 -10.16 6.82
C VAL A 261 -10.10 -10.64 5.83
N SER A 262 -11.34 -10.23 6.02
CA SER A 262 -12.45 -10.57 5.11
C SER A 262 -12.24 -9.98 3.72
N ALA A 263 -11.79 -8.72 3.62
CA ALA A 263 -11.45 -8.08 2.35
C ALA A 263 -10.34 -8.83 1.60
N MET A 264 -9.30 -9.27 2.31
CA MET A 264 -8.23 -10.09 1.73
C MET A 264 -8.74 -11.44 1.22
N LEU A 265 -9.53 -12.16 2.04
CA LEU A 265 -10.08 -13.46 1.66
C LEU A 265 -10.99 -13.36 0.44
N THR A 266 -11.86 -12.35 0.38
CA THR A 266 -12.72 -12.11 -0.78
C THR A 266 -11.91 -11.80 -2.04
N THR A 267 -10.81 -11.05 -1.94
CA THR A 267 -9.92 -10.78 -3.08
C THR A 267 -9.19 -12.04 -3.55
N CYS A 268 -8.62 -12.83 -2.65
CA CYS A 268 -7.95 -14.08 -3.02
C CYS A 268 -8.91 -15.04 -3.74
N LEU A 269 -10.13 -15.16 -3.22
CA LEU A 269 -11.16 -16.00 -3.83
C LEU A 269 -11.62 -15.42 -5.18
N ALA A 270 -11.79 -14.10 -5.28
CA ALA A 270 -12.13 -13.45 -6.55
C ALA A 270 -11.05 -13.67 -7.61
N VAL A 271 -9.77 -13.49 -7.28
CA VAL A 271 -8.65 -13.76 -8.20
C VAL A 271 -8.68 -15.21 -8.68
N PHE A 272 -8.91 -16.17 -7.78
CA PHE A 272 -9.04 -17.57 -8.15
C PHE A 272 -10.20 -17.81 -9.14
N ILE A 273 -11.38 -17.23 -8.87
CA ILE A 273 -12.56 -17.33 -9.75
C ILE A 273 -12.32 -16.66 -11.10
N ILE A 274 -11.67 -15.50 -11.13
CA ILE A 274 -11.31 -14.80 -12.37
C ILE A 274 -10.36 -15.64 -13.21
N LEU A 275 -9.32 -16.22 -12.59
CA LEU A 275 -8.39 -17.12 -13.28
C LEU A 275 -9.10 -18.37 -13.82
N LEU A 276 -10.01 -18.94 -13.06
CA LEU A 276 -10.81 -20.08 -13.52
C LEU A 276 -11.71 -19.68 -14.71
N GLY A 277 -12.38 -18.53 -14.63
CA GLY A 277 -13.22 -18.01 -15.70
C GLY A 277 -12.41 -17.76 -16.98
N THR A 278 -11.26 -17.10 -16.88
CA THR A 278 -10.37 -16.85 -18.02
C THR A 278 -9.81 -18.15 -18.62
N LEU A 279 -9.50 -19.14 -17.81
CA LEU A 279 -9.07 -20.46 -18.30
C LEU A 279 -10.17 -21.18 -19.09
N LEU A 280 -11.41 -21.09 -18.66
CA LEU A 280 -12.56 -21.67 -19.38
C LEU A 280 -12.86 -20.93 -20.69
N ASP A 281 -12.54 -19.62 -20.75
CA ASP A 281 -12.69 -18.80 -21.95
C ASP A 281 -11.53 -18.95 -22.94
N LEU A 282 -10.37 -19.47 -22.51
CA LEU A 282 -9.16 -19.61 -23.31
C LEU A 282 -9.40 -20.28 -24.67
N PRO A 283 -10.03 -21.47 -24.77
CA PRO A 283 -10.24 -22.14 -26.05
C PRO A 283 -11.21 -21.39 -26.99
N LYS A 284 -12.07 -20.51 -26.45
CA LYS A 284 -13.10 -19.81 -27.22
C LYS A 284 -12.66 -18.42 -27.68
N CYS A 285 -11.87 -17.73 -26.86
CA CYS A 285 -11.55 -16.31 -27.03
C CYS A 285 -10.16 -16.06 -27.59
N SER A 286 -9.16 -16.90 -27.26
CA SER A 286 -7.76 -16.65 -27.61
C SER A 286 -7.51 -16.59 -29.13
N SER A 287 -8.29 -17.32 -29.94
CA SER A 287 -8.20 -17.28 -31.41
C SER A 287 -8.62 -15.94 -32.02
N PHE A 288 -9.40 -15.15 -31.30
CA PHE A 288 -9.90 -13.83 -31.72
C PHE A 288 -9.15 -12.68 -31.08
N ALA A 289 -8.29 -12.97 -30.08
CA ALA A 289 -7.53 -11.98 -29.36
C ALA A 289 -6.49 -11.31 -30.27
N LYS A 290 -6.64 -10.01 -30.51
CA LYS A 290 -5.66 -9.17 -31.17
C LYS A 290 -4.98 -8.28 -30.16
N GLN A 291 -3.73 -7.93 -30.42
CA GLN A 291 -2.96 -7.07 -29.55
C GLN A 291 -2.97 -5.63 -30.09
N PRO A 292 -3.27 -4.62 -29.27
CA PRO A 292 -3.24 -3.23 -29.72
C PRO A 292 -1.80 -2.81 -30.05
N ASN A 293 -1.67 -1.86 -30.97
CA ASN A 293 -0.38 -1.26 -31.29
C ASN A 293 0.14 -0.47 -30.07
N PHE A 294 1.44 -0.58 -29.81
CA PHE A 294 2.09 0.18 -28.76
C PHE A 294 2.00 1.69 -29.02
N THR A 295 1.56 2.45 -28.02
CA THR A 295 1.62 3.91 -28.02
C THR A 295 2.19 4.40 -26.69
N PHE A 296 3.00 5.45 -26.72
CA PHE A 296 3.57 6.02 -25.50
C PHE A 296 2.50 6.51 -24.52
N ASN A 297 1.40 7.06 -25.02
CA ASN A 297 0.31 7.53 -24.19
C ASN A 297 -0.33 6.37 -23.39
N ASN A 298 -0.64 5.25 -24.04
CA ASN A 298 -1.20 4.07 -23.40
C ASN A 298 -0.19 3.44 -22.42
N TYR A 299 1.10 3.47 -22.74
CA TYR A 299 2.14 3.00 -21.84
C TYR A 299 2.20 3.83 -20.54
N PHE A 300 2.23 5.16 -20.64
CA PHE A 300 2.26 5.99 -19.44
C PHE A 300 0.97 5.93 -18.63
N LEU A 301 -0.17 5.72 -19.29
CA LEU A 301 -1.42 5.43 -18.63
C LEU A 301 -1.32 4.14 -17.80
N SER A 302 -0.70 3.11 -18.36
CA SER A 302 -0.46 1.84 -17.64
C SER A 302 0.45 1.98 -16.43
N ILE A 303 1.43 2.89 -16.49
CA ILE A 303 2.33 3.18 -15.35
C ILE A 303 1.53 3.67 -14.14
N GLY A 304 0.51 4.52 -14.35
CA GLY A 304 -0.38 4.97 -13.28
C GLY A 304 -1.11 3.79 -12.61
N ILE A 305 -1.61 2.84 -13.41
CA ILE A 305 -2.25 1.62 -12.89
C ILE A 305 -1.24 0.77 -12.10
N PHE A 306 -0.02 0.56 -12.63
CA PHE A 306 1.01 -0.22 -11.93
C PHE A 306 1.42 0.43 -10.61
N PHE A 307 1.60 1.75 -10.58
CA PHE A 307 1.90 2.48 -9.35
C PHE A 307 0.77 2.31 -8.32
N PHE A 308 -0.47 2.44 -8.75
CA PHE A 308 -1.62 2.25 -7.87
C PHE A 308 -1.70 0.82 -7.35
N ALA A 309 -1.51 -0.18 -8.22
CA ALA A 309 -1.64 -1.60 -7.87
C ALA A 309 -0.59 -2.08 -6.86
N PHE A 310 0.64 -1.55 -6.90
CA PHE A 310 1.70 -1.84 -5.93
C PHE A 310 1.79 -0.79 -4.82
N GLY A 311 0.94 0.24 -4.83
CA GLY A 311 0.87 1.27 -3.80
C GLY A 311 0.25 0.72 -2.51
N GLY A 312 0.60 1.31 -1.38
CA GLY A 312 0.12 0.92 -0.04
C GLY A 312 0.99 1.52 1.06
N HIS A 313 2.07 2.19 0.68
CA HIS A 313 3.09 2.70 1.60
C HIS A 313 2.56 3.70 2.63
N GLY A 314 1.42 4.35 2.35
CA GLY A 314 0.81 5.30 3.29
C GLY A 314 0.42 4.69 4.63
N VAL A 315 0.03 3.41 4.64
CA VAL A 315 -0.39 2.69 5.86
C VAL A 315 0.70 1.79 6.44
N PHE A 316 1.79 1.51 5.72
CA PHE A 316 2.84 0.59 6.15
C PHE A 316 3.49 0.96 7.49
N PRO A 317 3.83 2.24 7.77
CA PRO A 317 4.39 2.59 9.07
C PRO A 317 3.42 2.39 10.23
N THR A 318 2.12 2.54 9.98
CA THR A 318 1.09 2.25 11.00
C THR A 318 1.02 0.74 11.27
N ILE A 319 1.03 -0.09 10.23
CA ILE A 319 1.08 -1.56 10.39
C ILE A 319 2.34 -1.97 11.15
N GLN A 320 3.51 -1.42 10.79
CA GLN A 320 4.77 -1.71 11.45
C GLN A 320 4.77 -1.28 12.91
N HIS A 321 4.19 -0.11 13.21
CA HIS A 321 4.04 0.39 14.57
C HIS A 321 3.21 -0.55 15.45
N ASP A 322 2.18 -1.18 14.86
CA ASP A 322 1.28 -2.09 15.56
C ASP A 322 1.79 -3.54 15.62
N MET A 323 2.97 -3.83 15.07
CA MET A 323 3.58 -5.16 15.13
C MET A 323 4.17 -5.44 16.51
N ARG A 324 4.06 -6.69 16.98
CA ARG A 324 4.76 -7.17 18.19
C ARG A 324 6.28 -7.01 18.06
N ARG A 325 6.83 -7.25 16.86
CA ARG A 325 8.25 -7.13 16.52
C ARG A 325 8.40 -6.26 15.26
N PRO A 326 8.45 -4.92 15.37
CA PRO A 326 8.57 -4.02 14.23
C PRO A 326 9.78 -4.29 13.31
N ARG A 327 10.85 -4.92 13.82
CA ARG A 327 12.02 -5.35 13.03
C ARG A 327 11.67 -6.38 11.95
N ASN A 328 10.61 -7.19 12.15
CA ASN A 328 10.18 -8.19 11.19
C ASN A 328 9.34 -7.62 10.04
N PHE A 329 9.13 -6.29 9.99
CA PHE A 329 8.36 -5.63 8.95
C PHE A 329 8.89 -5.91 7.53
N THR A 330 10.20 -5.91 7.33
CA THR A 330 10.82 -6.24 6.04
C THR A 330 10.46 -7.65 5.57
N ARG A 331 10.37 -8.63 6.49
CA ARG A 331 9.92 -9.99 6.15
C ARG A 331 8.44 -9.99 5.74
N SER A 332 7.61 -9.24 6.46
CA SER A 332 6.18 -9.11 6.16
C SER A 332 5.94 -8.44 4.80
N SER A 333 6.64 -7.33 4.52
CA SER A 333 6.51 -6.63 3.24
C SER A 333 7.02 -7.45 2.07
N LEU A 334 8.18 -8.11 2.19
CA LEU A 334 8.72 -8.98 1.14
C LEU A 334 7.75 -10.11 0.80
N PHE A 335 7.22 -10.81 1.83
CA PHE A 335 6.23 -11.86 1.62
C PHE A 335 4.96 -11.32 0.94
N ALA A 336 4.48 -10.15 1.35
CA ALA A 336 3.30 -9.51 0.78
C ALA A 336 3.51 -9.15 -0.70
N PHE A 337 4.64 -8.54 -1.06
CA PHE A 337 4.96 -8.20 -2.46
C PHE A 337 5.08 -9.44 -3.35
N ILE A 338 5.67 -10.53 -2.85
CA ILE A 338 5.74 -11.81 -3.57
C ILE A 338 4.34 -12.39 -3.78
N ALA A 339 3.49 -12.39 -2.74
CA ALA A 339 2.13 -12.91 -2.82
C ALA A 339 1.27 -12.09 -3.81
N VAL A 340 1.36 -10.76 -3.75
CA VAL A 340 0.68 -9.86 -4.68
C VAL A 340 1.16 -10.05 -6.11
N ALA A 341 2.46 -10.18 -6.35
CA ALA A 341 3.01 -10.47 -7.67
C ALA A 341 2.54 -11.84 -8.19
N ALA A 342 2.44 -12.85 -7.31
CA ALA A 342 1.91 -14.17 -7.66
C ALA A 342 0.43 -14.14 -8.06
N MET A 343 -0.36 -13.16 -7.59
CA MET A 343 -1.73 -12.94 -8.05
C MET A 343 -1.78 -12.11 -9.35
N TYR A 344 -1.00 -11.03 -9.43
CA TYR A 344 -1.05 -10.07 -10.52
C TYR A 344 -0.49 -10.61 -11.83
N ILE A 345 0.63 -11.33 -11.79
CA ILE A 345 1.30 -11.83 -12.99
C ILE A 345 0.41 -12.81 -13.77
N PRO A 346 -0.11 -13.91 -13.18
CA PRO A 346 -1.00 -14.81 -13.91
C PRO A 346 -2.25 -14.10 -14.44
N LEU A 347 -2.87 -13.26 -13.61
CA LEU A 347 -4.06 -12.52 -13.99
C LEU A 347 -3.83 -11.63 -15.21
N SER A 348 -2.70 -10.92 -15.24
CA SER A 348 -2.32 -10.05 -16.33
C SER A 348 -2.05 -10.81 -17.62
N TYR A 349 -1.32 -11.92 -17.53
CA TYR A 349 -0.98 -12.75 -18.70
C TYR A 349 -2.22 -13.43 -19.27
N PHE A 350 -3.08 -14.00 -18.45
CA PHE A 350 -4.33 -14.59 -18.93
C PHE A 350 -5.23 -13.54 -19.57
N GLY A 351 -5.38 -12.36 -18.95
CA GLY A 351 -6.12 -11.25 -19.57
C GLY A 351 -5.57 -10.86 -20.93
N TYR A 352 -4.25 -10.77 -21.05
CA TYR A 352 -3.56 -10.41 -22.29
C TYR A 352 -3.78 -11.45 -23.41
N PHE A 353 -3.57 -12.74 -23.12
CA PHE A 353 -3.63 -13.79 -24.14
C PHE A 353 -5.05 -14.24 -24.48
N VAL A 354 -5.98 -14.18 -23.53
CA VAL A 354 -7.34 -14.67 -23.73
C VAL A 354 -8.22 -13.63 -24.42
N TYR A 355 -8.16 -12.38 -23.97
CA TYR A 355 -9.08 -11.34 -24.44
C TYR A 355 -8.45 -10.33 -25.40
N GLY A 356 -7.15 -10.07 -25.31
CA GLY A 356 -6.49 -9.07 -26.15
C GLY A 356 -7.20 -7.71 -26.11
N ASP A 357 -7.40 -7.10 -27.27
CA ASP A 357 -8.03 -5.78 -27.45
C ASP A 357 -9.50 -5.71 -27.02
N SER A 358 -10.16 -6.85 -26.81
CA SER A 358 -11.52 -6.92 -26.24
C SER A 358 -11.55 -6.87 -24.71
N LEU A 359 -10.39 -6.81 -24.04
CA LEU A 359 -10.31 -6.69 -22.57
C LEU A 359 -10.90 -5.36 -22.09
N GLN A 360 -11.82 -5.45 -21.13
CA GLN A 360 -12.47 -4.30 -20.48
C GLN A 360 -11.54 -3.62 -19.45
N GLU A 361 -11.91 -2.44 -18.94
CA GLU A 361 -11.22 -1.78 -17.83
C GLU A 361 -11.10 -2.69 -16.59
N SER A 362 -12.14 -3.48 -16.31
CA SER A 362 -12.13 -4.56 -15.33
C SER A 362 -12.16 -5.89 -16.06
N ILE A 363 -11.18 -6.76 -15.78
CA ILE A 363 -11.15 -8.11 -16.38
C ILE A 363 -12.41 -8.92 -16.09
N ILE A 364 -13.11 -8.66 -14.99
CA ILE A 364 -14.33 -9.39 -14.61
C ILE A 364 -15.41 -9.22 -15.69
N SER A 365 -15.58 -7.99 -16.20
CA SER A 365 -16.57 -7.70 -17.25
C SER A 365 -16.27 -8.41 -18.58
N SER A 366 -15.04 -8.96 -18.75
CA SER A 366 -14.63 -9.73 -19.93
C SER A 366 -14.97 -11.22 -19.84
N ILE A 367 -15.25 -11.76 -18.67
CA ILE A 367 -15.52 -13.19 -18.44
C ILE A 367 -16.84 -13.57 -19.10
N GLN A 368 -16.83 -14.64 -19.91
CA GLN A 368 -18.00 -15.10 -20.68
C GLN A 368 -18.93 -16.02 -19.88
N THR A 369 -18.42 -16.71 -18.85
CA THR A 369 -19.21 -17.58 -17.99
C THR A 369 -19.96 -16.76 -16.94
N SER A 370 -21.26 -16.52 -17.15
CA SER A 370 -22.09 -15.63 -16.31
C SER A 370 -22.00 -15.93 -14.80
N ILE A 371 -22.04 -17.21 -14.41
CA ILE A 371 -21.98 -17.58 -12.98
C ILE A 371 -20.65 -17.14 -12.35
N LEU A 372 -19.52 -17.41 -13.03
CA LEU A 372 -18.19 -17.03 -12.53
C LEU A 372 -18.01 -15.52 -12.51
N GLN A 373 -18.52 -14.83 -13.54
CA GLN A 373 -18.52 -13.37 -13.59
C GLN A 373 -19.28 -12.77 -12.41
N GLN A 374 -20.50 -13.27 -12.11
CA GLN A 374 -21.32 -12.76 -11.02
C GLN A 374 -20.73 -13.06 -9.64
N LEU A 375 -20.13 -14.25 -9.46
CA LEU A 375 -19.41 -14.57 -8.23
C LEU A 375 -18.19 -13.67 -8.03
N ALA A 376 -17.40 -13.42 -9.07
CA ALA A 376 -16.27 -12.49 -9.01
C ALA A 376 -16.74 -11.07 -8.71
N ASN A 377 -17.81 -10.60 -9.36
CA ASN A 377 -18.43 -9.30 -9.10
C ASN A 377 -18.86 -9.18 -7.63
N LEU A 378 -19.54 -10.17 -7.08
CA LEU A 378 -19.99 -10.17 -5.69
C LEU A 378 -18.80 -10.06 -4.71
N LEU A 379 -17.74 -10.83 -4.95
CA LEU A 379 -16.57 -10.86 -4.08
C LEU A 379 -15.79 -9.55 -4.12
N ILE A 380 -15.58 -8.97 -5.31
CA ILE A 380 -14.88 -7.68 -5.45
C ILE A 380 -15.76 -6.53 -4.95
N ALA A 381 -17.07 -6.56 -5.17
CA ALA A 381 -17.98 -5.55 -4.57
C ALA A 381 -17.88 -5.57 -3.04
N LEU A 382 -17.92 -6.76 -2.44
CA LEU A 382 -17.75 -6.91 -1.00
C LEU A 382 -16.39 -6.43 -0.51
N HIS A 383 -15.31 -6.76 -1.23
CA HIS A 383 -13.97 -6.22 -0.95
C HIS A 383 -13.97 -4.68 -0.96
N CYS A 384 -14.49 -4.06 -2.03
CA CYS A 384 -14.53 -2.60 -2.16
C CYS A 384 -15.33 -1.94 -1.02
N ILE A 385 -16.47 -2.49 -0.65
CA ILE A 385 -17.32 -2.01 0.45
C ILE A 385 -16.59 -2.06 1.79
N LEU A 386 -15.91 -3.18 2.07
CA LEU A 386 -15.11 -3.32 3.29
C LEU A 386 -13.93 -2.35 3.30
N THR A 387 -13.26 -2.19 2.17
CA THR A 387 -12.07 -1.34 2.05
C THR A 387 -12.40 0.14 2.15
N ILE A 388 -13.50 0.61 1.54
CA ILE A 388 -13.94 2.02 1.69
C ILE A 388 -14.08 2.39 3.16
N THR A 389 -14.70 1.53 3.98
CA THR A 389 -14.88 1.77 5.42
C THR A 389 -13.56 1.94 6.16
N ILE A 390 -12.54 1.20 5.74
CA ILE A 390 -11.20 1.26 6.35
C ILE A 390 -10.46 2.52 5.90
N VAL A 391 -10.52 2.85 4.60
CA VAL A 391 -9.75 3.96 3.98
C VAL A 391 -10.33 5.34 4.33
N ILE A 392 -11.66 5.46 4.37
CA ILE A 392 -12.31 6.76 4.63
C ILE A 392 -12.19 7.20 6.09
N ASN A 393 -11.99 6.26 7.02
CA ASN A 393 -11.95 6.59 8.45
C ASN A 393 -10.69 7.38 8.86
N PRO A 394 -9.44 7.03 8.43
CA PRO A 394 -8.28 7.90 8.63
C PRO A 394 -8.47 9.29 8.03
N LEU A 395 -9.03 9.40 6.83
CA LEU A 395 -9.34 10.68 6.19
C LEU A 395 -10.28 11.53 7.07
N ASN A 396 -11.38 10.94 7.54
CA ASN A 396 -12.32 11.60 8.43
C ASN A 396 -11.65 12.09 9.72
N GLN A 397 -10.78 11.27 10.33
CA GLN A 397 -10.05 11.63 11.55
C GLN A 397 -9.06 12.77 11.33
N GLU A 398 -8.45 12.86 10.15
CA GLU A 398 -7.57 13.98 9.79
C GLU A 398 -8.35 15.29 9.66
N VAL A 399 -9.51 15.27 8.99
CA VAL A 399 -10.38 16.43 8.84
C VAL A 399 -10.95 16.86 10.20
N GLU A 400 -11.39 15.91 11.05
CA GLU A 400 -11.82 16.15 12.42
C GLU A 400 -10.73 16.84 13.26
N HIS A 401 -9.48 16.37 13.12
CA HIS A 401 -8.35 16.96 13.84
C HIS A 401 -7.99 18.37 13.34
N PHE A 402 -8.09 18.61 12.04
CA PHE A 402 -7.82 19.93 11.46
C PHE A 402 -8.79 21.01 11.95
N ILE A 403 -10.02 20.61 12.30
CA ILE A 403 -11.09 21.51 12.76
C ILE A 403 -11.26 21.45 14.30
N ASP A 404 -10.35 20.76 15.02
CA ASP A 404 -10.36 20.59 16.47
C ASP A 404 -11.67 20.01 17.03
N ILE A 405 -12.26 19.00 16.34
CA ILE A 405 -13.47 18.32 16.79
C ILE A 405 -13.16 17.31 17.90
N PRO A 406 -13.95 17.28 19.00
CA PRO A 406 -13.77 16.32 20.08
C PRO A 406 -13.85 14.86 19.62
N HIS A 407 -13.06 13.96 20.23
CA HIS A 407 -13.01 12.55 19.87
C HIS A 407 -14.23 11.74 20.30
N HIS A 408 -15.11 12.26 21.17
CA HIS A 408 -16.36 11.59 21.52
C HIS A 408 -17.41 11.79 20.42
N PHE A 409 -18.47 10.96 20.43
CA PHE A 409 -19.58 11.09 19.49
C PHE A 409 -20.30 12.44 19.69
N CYS A 410 -20.31 13.27 18.65
CA CYS A 410 -21.00 14.56 18.64
C CYS A 410 -21.58 14.86 17.24
N TRP A 411 -22.56 15.76 17.17
CA TRP A 411 -23.20 16.14 15.91
C TRP A 411 -22.24 16.79 14.90
N GLN A 412 -21.26 17.54 15.38
CA GLN A 412 -20.20 18.12 14.54
C GLN A 412 -19.46 17.05 13.76
N ARG A 413 -19.15 15.92 14.40
CA ARG A 413 -18.50 14.78 13.78
C ARG A 413 -19.36 14.13 12.69
N VAL A 414 -20.66 13.97 12.94
CA VAL A 414 -21.60 13.46 11.94
C VAL A 414 -21.67 14.38 10.73
N ILE A 415 -21.76 15.70 10.93
CA ILE A 415 -21.81 16.69 9.86
C ILE A 415 -20.55 16.63 9.00
N ILE A 416 -19.35 16.63 9.61
CA ILE A 416 -18.08 16.61 8.87
C ILE A 416 -17.92 15.33 8.07
N ARG A 417 -18.20 14.16 8.66
CA ARG A 417 -18.11 12.88 7.96
C ARG A 417 -19.10 12.77 6.81
N THR A 418 -20.29 13.32 6.99
CA THR A 418 -21.27 13.45 5.91
C THR A 418 -20.75 14.35 4.80
N PHE A 419 -20.13 15.49 5.13
CA PHE A 419 -19.54 16.38 4.14
C PHE A 419 -18.40 15.72 3.35
N VAL A 420 -17.51 14.99 4.01
CA VAL A 420 -16.45 14.22 3.35
C VAL A 420 -17.03 13.17 2.40
N MET A 421 -18.05 12.43 2.83
CA MET A 421 -18.73 11.45 1.97
C MET A 421 -19.42 12.14 0.78
N LEU A 422 -20.07 13.27 0.98
CA LEU A 422 -20.69 14.05 -0.11
C LEU A 422 -19.64 14.55 -1.11
N ALA A 423 -18.45 14.96 -0.64
CA ALA A 423 -17.36 15.34 -1.53
C ALA A 423 -16.85 14.15 -2.36
N VAL A 424 -16.71 12.96 -1.77
CA VAL A 424 -16.34 11.72 -2.47
C VAL A 424 -17.39 11.39 -3.54
N VAL A 425 -18.68 11.44 -3.19
CA VAL A 425 -19.80 11.20 -4.11
C VAL A 425 -19.82 12.22 -5.24
N PHE A 426 -19.59 13.50 -4.93
CA PHE A 426 -19.57 14.56 -5.95
C PHE A 426 -18.51 14.31 -7.01
N ILE A 427 -17.28 13.96 -6.61
CA ILE A 427 -16.21 13.61 -7.56
C ILE A 427 -16.56 12.34 -8.34
N ALA A 428 -17.09 11.32 -7.66
CA ALA A 428 -17.51 10.06 -8.32
C ALA A 428 -18.61 10.28 -9.38
N LEU A 429 -19.56 11.17 -9.12
CA LEU A 429 -20.60 11.52 -10.09
C LEU A 429 -20.12 12.47 -11.21
N THR A 430 -19.07 13.24 -10.95
CA THR A 430 -18.46 14.13 -11.96
C THR A 430 -17.62 13.35 -12.94
N VAL A 431 -16.87 12.34 -12.47
CA VAL A 431 -16.02 11.46 -13.29
C VAL A 431 -16.44 10.01 -13.05
N PRO A 432 -17.49 9.52 -13.74
CA PRO A 432 -18.08 8.21 -13.44
C PRO A 432 -17.27 7.00 -13.92
N SER A 433 -16.05 7.21 -14.42
CA SER A 433 -15.11 6.16 -14.84
C SER A 433 -14.00 5.99 -13.81
N PHE A 434 -13.80 4.77 -13.28
CA PHE A 434 -12.79 4.53 -12.25
C PHE A 434 -11.36 4.53 -12.78
N GLY A 435 -11.15 4.09 -14.05
CA GLY A 435 -9.83 3.97 -14.69
C GLY A 435 -9.02 5.28 -14.67
N PRO A 436 -9.54 6.39 -15.21
CA PRO A 436 -8.83 7.67 -15.22
C PRO A 436 -8.48 8.20 -13.82
N ILE A 437 -9.36 8.05 -12.82
CA ILE A 437 -9.06 8.47 -11.45
C ILE A 437 -7.98 7.58 -10.84
N LEU A 438 -8.06 6.27 -11.07
CA LEU A 438 -7.03 5.32 -10.62
C LEU A 438 -5.66 5.68 -11.21
N ASN A 439 -5.58 6.00 -12.52
CA ASN A 439 -4.36 6.43 -13.19
C ASN A 439 -3.83 7.75 -12.63
N LEU A 440 -4.71 8.71 -12.40
CA LEU A 440 -4.35 10.00 -11.83
C LEU A 440 -3.78 9.85 -10.42
N MET A 441 -4.42 9.06 -9.57
CA MET A 441 -3.95 8.82 -8.21
C MET A 441 -2.63 8.06 -8.19
N GLY A 442 -2.48 7.05 -9.06
CA GLY A 442 -1.23 6.30 -9.22
C GLY A 442 -0.07 7.19 -9.64
N GLY A 443 -0.26 7.99 -10.69
CA GLY A 443 0.76 8.90 -11.21
C GLY A 443 1.13 10.04 -10.26
N THR A 444 0.18 10.55 -9.47
CA THR A 444 0.40 11.69 -8.56
C THR A 444 0.77 11.23 -7.14
N CYS A 445 -0.23 10.97 -6.31
CA CYS A 445 -0.05 10.75 -4.88
C CYS A 445 0.71 9.45 -4.57
N VAL A 446 0.37 8.35 -5.25
CA VAL A 446 1.00 7.06 -4.97
C VAL A 446 2.47 7.06 -5.37
N SER A 447 2.85 7.65 -6.51
CA SER A 447 4.26 7.78 -6.91
C SER A 447 5.09 8.54 -5.88
N LEU A 448 4.54 9.62 -5.31
CA LEU A 448 5.20 10.40 -4.26
C LEU A 448 5.31 9.62 -2.95
N ILE A 449 4.22 9.07 -2.46
CA ILE A 449 4.15 8.39 -1.15
C ILE A 449 4.87 7.04 -1.18
N SER A 450 4.78 6.28 -2.28
CA SER A 450 5.35 4.93 -2.32
C SER A 450 6.79 4.88 -2.80
N ALA A 451 7.25 5.83 -3.61
CA ALA A 451 8.61 5.78 -4.16
C ALA A 451 9.49 6.95 -3.71
N VAL A 452 9.02 8.18 -3.86
CA VAL A 452 9.87 9.38 -3.65
C VAL A 452 10.15 9.61 -2.16
N MET A 453 9.08 9.67 -1.35
CA MET A 453 9.22 10.02 0.07
C MET A 453 10.02 9.00 0.89
N PRO A 454 9.84 7.67 0.76
CA PRO A 454 10.65 6.72 1.50
C PRO A 454 12.15 6.85 1.24
N CYS A 455 12.53 7.08 -0.02
CA CYS A 455 13.93 7.31 -0.42
C CYS A 455 14.48 8.60 0.18
N LEU A 456 13.72 9.71 0.14
CA LEU A 456 14.11 10.97 0.74
C LEU A 456 14.29 10.84 2.25
N PHE A 457 13.32 10.24 2.95
CA PHE A 457 13.41 10.04 4.39
C PHE A 457 14.64 9.22 4.75
N TYR A 458 14.89 8.13 4.03
CA TYR A 458 16.05 7.28 4.25
C TYR A 458 17.36 8.06 4.13
N LEU A 459 17.53 8.81 3.05
CA LEU A 459 18.74 9.58 2.81
C LEU A 459 19.00 10.62 3.91
N TYR A 460 17.96 11.35 4.34
CA TYR A 460 18.12 12.40 5.34
C TYR A 460 18.25 11.86 6.76
N LEU A 461 17.49 10.84 7.16
CA LEU A 461 17.57 10.24 8.49
C LEU A 461 18.93 9.57 8.71
N HIS A 462 19.41 8.78 7.75
CA HIS A 462 20.72 8.13 7.88
C HIS A 462 21.89 9.11 7.84
N ALA A 463 21.85 10.12 6.95
CA ALA A 463 22.89 11.15 6.94
C ALA A 463 22.92 11.96 8.24
N SER A 464 21.81 12.08 8.95
CA SER A 464 21.75 12.77 10.25
C SER A 464 22.24 11.88 11.40
N GLU A 465 22.16 10.55 11.28
CA GLU A 465 22.69 9.60 12.28
C GLU A 465 24.22 9.67 12.40
N ASP A 466 24.93 9.79 11.28
CA ASP A 466 26.39 9.95 11.27
C ASP A 466 26.88 11.25 11.98
N LYS A 467 25.99 12.25 12.16
CA LYS A 467 26.31 13.50 12.86
C LYS A 467 26.44 13.31 14.38
N SER A 468 25.78 12.28 14.92
CA SER A 468 25.77 11.97 16.34
C SER A 468 26.92 11.06 16.80
N ASN A 469 27.92 10.81 15.94
CA ASN A 469 29.10 10.03 16.31
C ASN A 469 30.00 10.87 17.24
N PRO A 470 30.14 10.51 18.54
CA PRO A 470 30.73 11.36 19.57
C PRO A 470 32.25 11.33 19.51
N LYS A 471 32.89 12.00 18.54
CA LYS A 471 34.27 12.44 18.73
C LYS A 471 34.41 13.65 19.66
N SER A 472 33.30 14.25 20.09
CA SER A 472 33.26 15.27 21.12
C SER A 472 32.57 14.74 22.38
N LYS A 473 33.33 14.01 23.21
CA LYS A 473 32.91 13.64 24.59
C LYS A 473 32.63 14.85 25.49
N LEU A 474 32.68 16.06 24.94
CA LEU A 474 32.48 17.32 25.67
C LEU A 474 31.10 17.95 25.47
N GLU A 475 30.24 17.37 24.63
CA GLU A 475 28.92 17.93 24.26
C GLU A 475 27.75 17.02 24.71
N LYS A 476 27.91 16.35 25.88
CA LYS A 476 26.88 15.44 26.42
C LYS A 476 25.58 16.12 26.86
N ASP A 477 25.58 17.45 26.97
CA ASP A 477 24.46 18.21 27.53
C ASP A 477 23.76 19.13 26.51
N LEU A 478 24.12 19.08 25.23
CA LEU A 478 23.40 19.83 24.22
C LEU A 478 22.23 19.00 23.68
N PRO A 479 21.01 19.58 23.61
CA PRO A 479 19.86 18.89 23.04
C PRO A 479 20.20 18.43 21.62
N ILE A 480 19.88 17.15 21.33
CA ILE A 480 20.04 16.57 19.97
C ILE A 480 19.53 17.60 18.96
N ASN A 481 20.44 18.11 18.14
CA ASN A 481 20.12 19.17 17.20
C ASN A 481 19.12 18.63 16.16
N ASP A 482 17.82 18.80 16.40
CA ASP A 482 16.70 18.29 15.59
C ASP A 482 16.59 18.95 14.21
N ARG A 483 17.55 19.82 13.84
CA ARG A 483 17.54 20.46 12.53
C ARG A 483 17.87 19.47 11.42
N PRO A 484 17.07 19.43 10.35
CA PRO A 484 17.35 18.61 9.18
C PRO A 484 18.76 18.85 8.64
N VAL A 485 19.37 17.77 8.16
CA VAL A 485 20.72 17.82 7.57
C VAL A 485 20.64 18.52 6.22
N THR A 486 21.67 19.29 5.87
CA THR A 486 21.73 19.94 4.55
C THR A 486 21.95 18.91 3.44
N PHE A 487 21.43 19.17 2.24
CA PHE A 487 21.57 18.29 1.07
C PHE A 487 23.02 17.93 0.75
N VAL A 488 23.95 18.90 0.87
CA VAL A 488 25.39 18.66 0.67
C VAL A 488 25.93 17.61 1.65
N ASN A 489 25.49 17.64 2.89
CA ASN A 489 25.89 16.66 3.89
C ASN A 489 25.28 15.27 3.62
N VAL A 490 24.07 15.21 3.08
CA VAL A 490 23.47 13.94 2.63
C VAL A 490 24.36 13.28 1.57
N ILE A 491 24.76 14.02 0.53
CA ILE A 491 25.64 13.51 -0.53
C ILE A 491 26.98 13.03 0.03
N LYS A 492 27.59 13.80 0.96
CA LYS A 492 28.92 13.48 1.50
C LYS A 492 28.92 12.26 2.44
N ARG A 493 27.82 12.00 3.14
CA ARG A 493 27.74 10.98 4.20
C ARG A 493 27.13 9.67 3.73
N THR A 494 26.28 9.71 2.68
CA THR A 494 25.64 8.51 2.16
C THR A 494 26.60 7.74 1.26
N PRO A 495 26.69 6.40 1.39
CA PRO A 495 27.45 5.56 0.49
C PRO A 495 27.02 5.77 -0.97
N LYS A 496 27.97 5.85 -1.89
CA LYS A 496 27.71 6.21 -3.31
C LYS A 496 26.65 5.29 -3.97
N TYR A 497 26.71 3.98 -3.72
CA TYR A 497 25.74 3.02 -4.28
C TYR A 497 24.32 3.27 -3.75
N THR A 498 24.19 3.45 -2.44
CA THR A 498 22.90 3.76 -1.82
C THR A 498 22.34 5.09 -2.33
N LEU A 499 23.19 6.10 -2.46
CA LEU A 499 22.80 7.39 -3.01
C LEU A 499 22.33 7.25 -4.45
N LEU A 500 23.07 6.52 -5.30
CA LEU A 500 22.72 6.32 -6.70
C LEU A 500 21.38 5.60 -6.85
N ILE A 501 21.16 4.50 -6.13
CA ILE A 501 19.92 3.74 -6.19
C ILE A 501 18.72 4.62 -5.77
N ASN A 502 18.83 5.31 -4.63
CA ASN A 502 17.74 6.14 -4.13
C ASN A 502 17.43 7.32 -5.07
N ILE A 503 18.45 8.00 -5.59
CA ILE A 503 18.26 9.09 -6.57
C ILE A 503 17.65 8.55 -7.86
N SER A 504 18.09 7.39 -8.35
CA SER A 504 17.51 6.77 -9.55
C SER A 504 16.04 6.46 -9.37
N VAL A 505 15.66 5.86 -8.23
CA VAL A 505 14.23 5.58 -7.91
C VAL A 505 13.43 6.88 -7.85
N ILE A 506 13.94 7.92 -7.19
CA ILE A 506 13.28 9.23 -7.09
C ILE A 506 13.06 9.83 -8.49
N VAL A 507 14.12 9.93 -9.30
CA VAL A 507 14.06 10.57 -10.63
C VAL A 507 13.12 9.82 -11.56
N ILE A 508 13.27 8.49 -11.65
CA ILE A 508 12.42 7.66 -12.51
C ILE A 508 10.96 7.77 -12.06
N SER A 509 10.68 7.69 -10.77
CA SER A 509 9.31 7.78 -10.25
C SER A 509 8.67 9.14 -10.48
N ILE A 510 9.42 10.23 -10.37
CA ILE A 510 8.92 11.58 -10.68
C ILE A 510 8.63 11.71 -12.18
N LEU A 511 9.55 11.30 -13.05
CA LEU A 511 9.35 11.38 -14.50
C LEU A 511 8.17 10.53 -14.97
N CYS A 512 8.10 9.28 -14.52
CA CYS A 512 6.99 8.38 -14.82
C CYS A 512 5.67 8.89 -14.23
N GLY A 513 5.69 9.43 -13.01
CA GLY A 513 4.53 10.02 -12.36
C GLY A 513 3.97 11.23 -13.12
N ILE A 514 4.83 12.14 -13.57
CA ILE A 514 4.43 13.30 -14.40
C ILE A 514 3.84 12.82 -15.74
N ALA A 515 4.50 11.87 -16.40
CA ALA A 515 4.02 11.34 -17.68
C ALA A 515 2.67 10.61 -17.54
N ALA A 516 2.51 9.78 -16.50
CA ALA A 516 1.26 9.10 -16.20
C ALA A 516 0.12 10.09 -15.87
N THR A 517 0.42 11.12 -15.08
CA THR A 517 -0.52 12.19 -14.76
C THR A 517 -0.97 12.94 -16.00
N ASN A 518 -0.03 13.31 -16.88
CA ASN A 518 -0.36 13.97 -18.14
C ASN A 518 -1.24 13.07 -19.05
N SER A 519 -0.90 11.78 -19.15
CA SER A 519 -1.70 10.81 -19.91
C SER A 519 -3.10 10.63 -19.33
N ALA A 520 -3.24 10.62 -17.99
CA ALA A 520 -4.54 10.58 -17.33
C ALA A 520 -5.40 11.83 -17.63
N PHE A 521 -4.79 13.02 -17.62
CA PHE A 521 -5.49 14.25 -18.01
C PHE A 521 -5.89 14.26 -19.49
N LEU A 522 -5.04 13.77 -20.39
CA LEU A 522 -5.39 13.63 -21.79
C LEU A 522 -6.54 12.62 -21.98
N GLU A 523 -6.51 11.49 -21.29
CA GLU A 523 -7.61 10.55 -21.28
C GLU A 523 -8.90 11.22 -20.79
N LEU A 524 -8.81 11.98 -19.70
CA LEU A 524 -9.91 12.77 -19.16
C LEU A 524 -10.46 13.82 -20.14
N SER A 525 -9.64 14.41 -20.97
CA SER A 525 -10.04 15.46 -21.91
C SER A 525 -10.50 14.94 -23.27
N THR A 526 -9.94 13.82 -23.73
CA THR A 526 -10.14 13.29 -25.09
C THR A 526 -11.07 12.10 -25.14
N SER A 527 -11.17 11.34 -24.04
CA SER A 527 -12.10 10.22 -24.01
C SER A 527 -13.53 10.74 -24.12
N ARG A 528 -14.32 10.04 -24.91
CA ARG A 528 -15.77 10.24 -25.00
C ARG A 528 -16.39 9.88 -23.65
N PHE A 529 -16.18 10.75 -22.65
CA PHE A 529 -16.74 10.59 -21.34
C PHE A 529 -18.25 10.34 -21.45
N SER A 530 -18.73 9.34 -20.78
CA SER A 530 -20.06 9.44 -20.21
C SER A 530 -20.07 10.72 -19.39
N GLY A 531 -20.81 11.73 -19.82
CA GLY A 531 -20.86 13.05 -19.16
C GLY A 531 -21.16 12.88 -17.66
N PRO A 532 -20.93 13.92 -16.86
CA PRO A 532 -21.25 13.88 -15.45
C PRO A 532 -22.65 13.33 -15.21
N CYS A 533 -22.78 12.42 -14.24
CA CYS A 533 -24.05 11.76 -13.95
C CYS A 533 -25.23 12.71 -13.74
N TYR A 534 -24.97 13.88 -13.13
CA TYR A 534 -26.01 14.87 -12.86
C TYR A 534 -26.52 15.59 -14.14
N LEU A 535 -25.76 15.59 -15.23
CA LEU A 535 -26.23 16.10 -16.53
C LEU A 535 -27.09 15.05 -17.25
N SER A 536 -26.75 13.76 -17.14
CA SER A 536 -27.53 12.69 -17.76
C SER A 536 -28.88 12.45 -17.07
N LEU A 537 -28.97 12.70 -15.76
CA LEU A 537 -30.20 12.61 -15.00
C LEU A 537 -31.22 13.72 -15.35
N SER A 538 -30.73 14.85 -15.87
CA SER A 538 -31.58 16.01 -16.25
C SER A 538 -32.12 15.91 -17.69
N SER A 539 -31.59 15.02 -18.52
CA SER A 539 -32.01 14.88 -19.94
C SER A 539 -33.02 13.76 -20.07
N GLU A 540 -34.30 14.08 -20.11
CA GLU A 540 -35.42 13.16 -20.44
C GLU A 540 -35.41 12.68 -21.90
N ASN A 541 -34.50 13.15 -22.73
CA ASN A 541 -34.27 12.64 -24.05
C ASN A 541 -33.34 11.42 -23.99
N ASN A 542 -33.93 10.26 -23.77
CA ASN A 542 -33.40 8.92 -24.09
C ASN A 542 -33.15 8.76 -25.61
N LYS A 543 -32.36 9.62 -26.23
CA LYS A 543 -31.47 9.18 -27.28
C LYS A 543 -30.37 8.44 -26.57
N ILE A 544 -30.47 7.11 -26.63
CA ILE A 544 -29.36 6.19 -26.48
C ILE A 544 -28.10 6.93 -26.94
N ILE A 545 -27.41 7.60 -25.99
CA ILE A 545 -26.01 7.90 -26.18
C ILE A 545 -25.44 6.49 -26.22
N ASN A 546 -25.23 6.02 -27.45
CA ASN A 546 -24.54 4.79 -27.71
C ASN A 546 -23.26 4.89 -26.88
N SER A 547 -23.33 4.37 -25.64
CA SER A 547 -22.14 3.99 -24.91
C SER A 547 -21.33 3.25 -25.98
N VAL A 548 -20.14 3.70 -26.26
CA VAL A 548 -19.23 3.00 -27.14
C VAL A 548 -19.02 1.66 -26.48
N GLN A 549 -19.86 0.71 -26.88
CA GLN A 549 -19.82 -0.65 -26.38
C GLN A 549 -18.55 -1.23 -26.95
N SER A 550 -17.62 -1.56 -26.09
CA SER A 550 -16.44 -2.32 -26.49
C SER A 550 -16.89 -3.64 -27.10
N LEU A 551 -16.38 -4.00 -28.28
CA LEU A 551 -16.73 -5.22 -29.01
C LEU A 551 -15.97 -6.41 -28.40
N HIS A 552 -16.66 -7.39 -27.87
CA HIS A 552 -16.11 -8.70 -27.59
C HIS A 552 -16.27 -9.59 -28.83
N CYS A 553 -15.17 -9.92 -29.47
CA CYS A 553 -15.21 -10.88 -30.58
C CYS A 553 -15.32 -12.32 -30.06
N CYS A 554 -15.12 -12.59 -28.81
CA CYS A 554 -15.40 -13.87 -28.16
C CYS A 554 -16.70 -13.76 -27.34
N GLY A 555 -17.62 -14.66 -27.50
CA GLY A 555 -18.87 -14.70 -26.74
C GLY A 555 -20.12 -14.76 -27.60
N THR A 556 -21.27 -14.97 -26.96
CA THR A 556 -22.54 -15.26 -27.60
C THR A 556 -23.03 -14.12 -28.50
N PHE A 557 -22.67 -12.89 -28.20
CA PHE A 557 -23.17 -11.71 -28.91
C PHE A 557 -22.17 -11.11 -29.90
N ARG A 558 -20.91 -11.50 -29.93
CA ARG A 558 -19.84 -11.11 -30.87
C ARG A 558 -19.82 -9.65 -31.33
N ASN A 559 -20.20 -8.74 -30.47
CA ASN A 559 -20.56 -7.39 -30.90
C ASN A 559 -20.02 -6.31 -29.98
N ILE A 560 -18.84 -6.53 -29.37
CA ILE A 560 -18.32 -5.60 -28.36
C ILE A 560 -16.87 -5.22 -28.71
N SER A 561 -16.62 -3.99 -29.22
CA SER A 561 -15.28 -3.46 -29.45
C SER A 561 -14.99 -2.27 -28.52
N ARG A 562 -13.83 -2.27 -27.89
CA ARG A 562 -13.34 -1.14 -27.11
C ARG A 562 -12.91 0.04 -28.00
N TRP A 563 -12.55 -0.22 -29.25
CA TRP A 563 -12.00 0.75 -30.18
C TRP A 563 -12.96 0.94 -31.34
N PRO A 564 -13.60 2.11 -31.53
CA PRO A 564 -14.64 2.32 -32.53
C PRO A 564 -14.14 2.22 -33.97
N ASP A 565 -12.83 2.31 -34.21
CA ASP A 565 -12.28 2.42 -35.58
C ASP A 565 -11.59 1.14 -36.07
N ILE A 566 -11.53 0.07 -35.27
CA ILE A 566 -10.77 -1.11 -35.60
C ILE A 566 -11.61 -2.37 -35.43
N PHE A 567 -12.07 -2.89 -36.59
CA PHE A 567 -12.52 -4.24 -36.84
C PHE A 567 -13.94 -4.63 -36.41
N GLN A 568 -14.78 -4.84 -37.37
CA GLN A 568 -15.89 -5.78 -37.25
C GLN A 568 -15.32 -7.15 -36.91
N CYS A 569 -15.91 -7.81 -35.90
CA CYS A 569 -15.54 -9.18 -35.60
C CYS A 569 -15.71 -10.07 -36.83
N PRO A 570 -14.78 -10.97 -37.16
CA PRO A 570 -14.91 -11.86 -38.27
C PRO A 570 -16.20 -12.67 -38.14
N SER A 571 -16.94 -12.83 -39.25
CA SER A 571 -18.11 -13.68 -39.31
C SER A 571 -17.74 -15.11 -38.87
N TYR A 572 -18.52 -15.67 -37.97
CA TYR A 572 -18.34 -17.06 -37.53
C TYR A 572 -18.82 -17.99 -38.66
N GLU A 573 -17.90 -18.73 -39.19
CA GLU A 573 -18.24 -19.98 -39.86
C GLU A 573 -18.24 -21.06 -38.79
N PRO A 574 -19.37 -21.73 -38.51
CA PRO A 574 -19.37 -22.88 -37.61
C PRO A 574 -18.43 -23.92 -38.17
N PRO A 575 -17.64 -24.61 -37.37
CA PRO A 575 -16.85 -25.74 -37.87
C PRO A 575 -17.82 -26.79 -38.42
N ASN A 576 -17.57 -27.20 -39.69
CA ASN A 576 -18.30 -28.28 -40.37
C ASN A 576 -18.23 -29.60 -39.63
#